data_ba77080c83eabf2746672f568f4d1f71
#
_entry.id   ba77080c83eabf2746672f568f4d1f71
#
_cell.length_a   1.000
_cell.length_b   1.000
_cell.length_c   1.000
_cell.angle_alpha   90.00
_cell.angle_beta   90.00
_cell.angle_gamma   90.00
#
_symmetry.space_group_name_H-M   'P 1'
#
loop_
_entity.id
_entity.type
_entity.pdbx_description
1 polymer ?
#
loop_
_entity_poly.entity_id
_entity_poly.type
_entity_poly.pdbx_seq_one_letter_code
_entity_poly.pdbx_strand_id
1 'polypeptide(L)'
;MKRISVRRVASVIVTAMAMTLVFATLGWAMMPQWNTRPYTKHIVIASADTTITPAHANIPHEGRYRTRETRLSIKTGDGVTLPAVLREPVGAPGPRPACLFIHGSGTSGAEDFGDIANAMASAGIVTLVPAKRNDNYTVLHRDYPRFAREYGRSLDVLRGRIGVDPAKTGIYAESEGTWIATILT
;
A
#
# COMPACT_ATOMS: atom_id res chain seq x y z
N MET A 1 23.84 -37.70 39.06
CA MET A 1 22.64 -37.17 38.42
C MET A 1 21.61 -36.72 39.46
N LYS A 2 21.34 -35.43 39.63
CA LYS A 2 20.33 -34.93 40.58
C LYS A 2 18.92 -35.15 39.99
N ARG A 3 18.12 -35.98 40.67
CA ARG A 3 16.71 -36.20 40.29
C ARG A 3 15.91 -34.89 40.48
N ILE A 4 15.43 -34.30 39.42
CA ILE A 4 14.52 -33.13 39.48
C ILE A 4 13.19 -33.65 40.04
N SER A 5 12.70 -33.04 41.12
CA SER A 5 11.46 -33.49 41.76
C SER A 5 10.26 -33.11 40.89
N VAL A 6 9.34 -34.05 40.70
CA VAL A 6 8.10 -33.86 39.93
C VAL A 6 7.31 -32.62 40.38
N ARG A 7 7.33 -32.30 41.67
CA ARG A 7 6.70 -31.10 42.24
C ARG A 7 7.30 -29.78 41.68
N ARG A 8 8.64 -29.73 41.47
CA ARG A 8 9.29 -28.54 40.90
C ARG A 8 8.95 -28.36 39.42
N VAL A 9 8.86 -29.44 38.66
CA VAL A 9 8.46 -29.42 37.27
C VAL A 9 7.00 -28.94 37.11
N ALA A 10 6.11 -29.51 37.93
CA ALA A 10 4.70 -29.11 37.94
C ALA A 10 4.52 -27.64 38.33
N SER A 11 5.27 -27.14 39.32
CA SER A 11 5.21 -25.72 39.72
C SER A 11 5.66 -24.78 38.58
N VAL A 12 6.73 -25.12 37.86
CA VAL A 12 7.22 -24.31 36.70
C VAL A 12 6.21 -24.29 35.56
N ILE A 13 5.59 -25.44 35.27
CA ILE A 13 4.57 -25.53 34.21
C ILE A 13 3.34 -24.69 34.58
N VAL A 14 2.83 -24.77 35.79
CA VAL A 14 1.68 -23.98 36.24
C VAL A 14 1.98 -22.50 36.23
N THR A 15 3.18 -22.09 36.64
CA THR A 15 3.59 -20.67 36.61
C THR A 15 3.72 -20.16 35.15
N ALA A 16 4.30 -20.97 34.26
CA ALA A 16 4.41 -20.61 32.84
C ALA A 16 3.04 -20.48 32.16
N MET A 17 2.11 -21.41 32.43
CA MET A 17 0.74 -21.33 31.90
C MET A 17 -0.02 -20.12 32.45
N ALA A 18 0.12 -19.80 33.76
CA ALA A 18 -0.49 -18.62 34.34
C ALA A 18 0.05 -17.32 33.75
N MET A 19 1.37 -17.23 33.54
CA MET A 19 1.97 -16.07 32.83
C MET A 19 1.47 -15.94 31.40
N THR A 20 1.39 -17.03 30.64
CA THR A 20 0.88 -17.01 29.27
C THR A 20 -0.57 -16.54 29.23
N LEU A 21 -1.41 -16.97 30.18
CA LEU A 21 -2.80 -16.52 30.28
C LEU A 21 -2.90 -15.02 30.62
N VAL A 22 -2.07 -14.54 31.55
CA VAL A 22 -2.01 -13.12 31.93
C VAL A 22 -1.54 -12.25 30.75
N PHE A 23 -0.53 -12.68 30.02
CA PHE A 23 -0.08 -11.95 28.82
C PHE A 23 -1.11 -11.99 27.69
N ALA A 24 -1.81 -13.10 27.51
CA ALA A 24 -2.88 -13.18 26.51
C ALA A 24 -4.07 -12.27 26.88
N THR A 25 -4.48 -12.22 28.15
CA THR A 25 -5.59 -11.36 28.59
C THR A 25 -5.21 -9.89 28.63
N LEU A 26 -3.99 -9.55 29.08
CA LEU A 26 -3.48 -8.18 29.03
C LEU A 26 -3.24 -7.72 27.57
N GLY A 27 -2.71 -8.58 26.71
CA GLY A 27 -2.56 -8.30 25.29
C GLY A 27 -3.91 -8.04 24.61
N TRP A 28 -4.95 -8.81 24.99
CA TRP A 28 -6.32 -8.59 24.47
C TRP A 28 -6.95 -7.31 25.03
N ALA A 29 -6.70 -6.96 26.27
CA ALA A 29 -7.20 -5.73 26.90
C ALA A 29 -6.43 -4.48 26.42
N MET A 30 -5.18 -4.63 26.00
CA MET A 30 -4.36 -3.56 25.45
C MET A 30 -4.42 -3.45 23.92
N MET A 31 -4.99 -4.44 23.23
CA MET A 31 -5.33 -4.21 21.81
C MET A 31 -6.35 -3.08 21.75
N PRO A 32 -6.06 -2.01 20.99
CA PRO A 32 -7.08 -1.01 20.71
C PRO A 32 -8.31 -1.80 20.27
N GLN A 33 -9.44 -1.62 20.94
CA GLN A 33 -10.71 -2.20 20.53
C GLN A 33 -10.92 -1.72 19.10
N TRP A 34 -10.48 -2.50 18.14
CA TRP A 34 -10.77 -2.25 16.73
C TRP A 34 -12.27 -2.22 16.67
N ASN A 35 -12.77 -1.00 16.59
CA ASN A 35 -14.15 -0.67 16.73
C ASN A 35 -14.92 -1.56 15.75
N THR A 36 -15.62 -2.58 16.26
CA THR A 36 -16.50 -3.45 15.49
C THR A 36 -17.76 -2.73 15.02
N ARG A 37 -17.80 -1.39 15.17
CA ARG A 37 -18.82 -0.60 14.49
C ARG A 37 -18.68 -0.87 12.99
N PRO A 38 -19.78 -1.18 12.29
CA PRO A 38 -19.75 -1.31 10.85
C PRO A 38 -19.08 -0.06 10.31
N TYR A 39 -18.01 -0.24 9.55
CA TYR A 39 -17.19 0.82 8.95
C TYR A 39 -18.11 1.61 8.01
N THR A 40 -18.77 2.60 8.54
CA THR A 40 -19.48 3.59 7.74
C THR A 40 -18.39 4.44 7.07
N LYS A 41 -18.08 4.10 5.84
CA LYS A 41 -17.10 4.80 5.02
C LYS A 41 -17.58 6.23 4.77
N HIS A 42 -17.24 7.13 5.65
CA HIS A 42 -17.17 8.54 5.31
C HIS A 42 -15.73 8.83 4.96
N ILE A 43 -15.38 8.68 3.68
CA ILE A 43 -14.14 9.26 3.18
C ILE A 43 -14.41 10.76 3.09
N VAL A 44 -13.99 11.49 4.09
CA VAL A 44 -13.95 12.95 4.01
C VAL A 44 -12.72 13.29 3.17
N ILE A 45 -12.91 13.39 1.86
CA ILE A 45 -11.96 14.12 1.03
C ILE A 45 -12.18 15.58 1.40
N ALA A 46 -11.15 16.24 1.93
CA ALA A 46 -11.19 17.64 2.32
C ALA A 46 -11.21 18.57 1.08
N SER A 47 -12.27 18.49 0.32
CA SER A 47 -12.80 19.57 -0.51
C SER A 47 -14.29 19.56 -0.31
N ALA A 48 -14.80 20.66 0.22
CA ALA A 48 -16.22 20.89 0.42
C ALA A 48 -17.00 20.45 -0.82
N ASP A 49 -18.11 19.76 -0.61
CA ASP A 49 -19.18 19.46 -1.55
C ASP A 49 -19.12 18.23 -2.46
N THR A 50 -18.30 17.21 -2.17
CA THR A 50 -18.45 15.96 -2.91
C THR A 50 -18.84 14.80 -2.01
N THR A 51 -20.14 14.57 -1.87
CA THR A 51 -20.65 13.30 -1.32
C THR A 51 -20.42 12.22 -2.37
N ILE A 52 -19.33 11.45 -2.21
CA ILE A 52 -19.12 10.26 -3.03
C ILE A 52 -20.04 9.17 -2.46
N THR A 53 -21.20 8.98 -3.07
CA THR A 53 -21.99 7.77 -2.88
C THR A 53 -21.17 6.64 -3.50
N PRO A 54 -20.78 5.58 -2.75
CA PRO A 54 -20.14 4.43 -3.37
C PRO A 54 -21.15 3.80 -4.30
N ALA A 55 -21.08 4.11 -5.59
CA ALA A 55 -21.66 3.25 -6.57
C ALA A 55 -20.91 1.92 -6.44
N HIS A 56 -21.62 0.82 -6.18
CA HIS A 56 -21.11 -0.51 -6.43
C HIS A 56 -20.93 -0.61 -7.96
N ALA A 57 -19.85 -0.04 -8.46
CA ALA A 57 -19.46 -0.27 -9.82
C ALA A 57 -19.08 -1.75 -9.88
N ASN A 58 -19.89 -2.58 -10.53
CA ASN A 58 -19.41 -3.80 -11.14
C ASN A 58 -18.27 -3.35 -12.04
N ILE A 59 -17.03 -3.42 -11.55
CA ILE A 59 -15.86 -3.20 -12.39
C ILE A 59 -15.86 -4.40 -13.33
N PRO A 60 -16.14 -4.21 -14.63
CA PRO A 60 -16.10 -5.33 -15.57
C PRO A 60 -14.70 -5.93 -15.51
N HIS A 61 -14.58 -7.24 -15.44
CA HIS A 61 -13.28 -7.94 -15.53
C HIS A 61 -12.57 -7.64 -16.85
N GLU A 62 -13.31 -7.22 -17.86
CA GLU A 62 -12.81 -6.65 -19.10
C GLU A 62 -13.15 -5.16 -19.10
N GLY A 63 -12.13 -4.32 -18.91
CA GLY A 63 -12.30 -2.89 -18.95
C GLY A 63 -12.61 -2.40 -20.37
N ARG A 64 -13.14 -1.18 -20.48
CA ARG A 64 -13.58 -0.54 -21.73
C ARG A 64 -12.44 -0.33 -22.72
N TYR A 65 -11.18 -0.21 -22.22
CA TYR A 65 -10.02 0.16 -23.03
C TYR A 65 -8.97 -0.93 -23.05
N ARG A 66 -8.33 -1.15 -24.19
CA ARG A 66 -7.07 -1.87 -24.24
C ARG A 66 -6.02 -1.06 -23.49
N THR A 67 -5.05 -1.73 -22.89
CA THR A 67 -3.97 -1.09 -22.16
C THR A 67 -2.67 -1.13 -22.96
N ARG A 68 -1.87 -0.08 -22.81
CA ARG A 68 -0.47 -0.04 -23.27
C ARG A 68 0.42 0.02 -22.05
N GLU A 69 1.34 -0.93 -21.98
CA GLU A 69 2.37 -0.96 -20.94
C GLU A 69 3.65 -0.31 -21.44
N THR A 70 4.28 0.50 -20.59
CA THR A 70 5.57 1.13 -20.84
C THR A 70 6.45 0.97 -19.61
N ARG A 71 7.66 0.41 -19.78
CA ARG A 71 8.65 0.32 -18.72
C ARG A 71 9.42 1.63 -18.61
N LEU A 72 9.50 2.15 -17.40
CA LEU A 72 10.20 3.39 -17.08
C LEU A 72 11.34 3.14 -16.11
N SER A 73 12.27 4.09 -16.09
CA SER A 73 13.35 4.15 -15.11
C SER A 73 13.25 5.50 -14.38
N ILE A 74 12.95 5.47 -13.09
CA ILE A 74 12.76 6.66 -12.28
C ILE A 74 14.00 6.90 -11.44
N LYS A 75 14.70 8.02 -11.69
CA LYS A 75 15.88 8.41 -10.94
C LYS A 75 15.49 9.05 -9.60
N THR A 76 16.01 8.50 -8.52
CA THR A 76 15.83 9.03 -7.16
C THR A 76 16.79 10.17 -6.86
N GLY A 77 16.59 10.87 -5.74
CA GLY A 77 17.41 12.03 -5.38
C GLY A 77 18.87 11.70 -5.08
N ASP A 78 19.18 10.47 -4.69
CA ASP A 78 20.55 9.95 -4.45
C ASP A 78 21.16 9.26 -5.68
N GLY A 79 20.50 9.37 -6.84
CA GLY A 79 21.01 8.87 -8.12
C GLY A 79 20.69 7.41 -8.42
N VAL A 80 20.09 6.67 -7.51
CA VAL A 80 19.61 5.31 -7.80
C VAL A 80 18.45 5.36 -8.78
N THR A 81 18.37 4.35 -9.63
CA THR A 81 17.29 4.23 -10.61
C THR A 81 16.37 3.07 -10.24
N LEU A 82 15.09 3.37 -10.10
CA LEU A 82 14.06 2.38 -9.80
C LEU A 82 13.28 2.06 -11.08
N PRO A 83 13.11 0.79 -11.44
CA PRO A 83 12.22 0.41 -12.53
C PRO A 83 10.77 0.72 -12.15
N ALA A 84 9.94 1.06 -13.14
CA ALA A 84 8.53 1.29 -12.96
C ALA A 84 7.76 0.81 -14.19
N VAL A 85 6.49 0.44 -13.98
CA VAL A 85 5.58 0.07 -15.06
C VAL A 85 4.43 1.08 -15.11
N LEU A 86 4.34 1.76 -16.25
CA LEU A 86 3.23 2.66 -16.59
C LEU A 86 2.23 1.90 -17.47
N ARG A 87 0.94 1.96 -17.12
CA ARG A 87 -0.12 1.43 -17.97
C ARG A 87 -1.08 2.53 -18.33
N GLU A 88 -1.35 2.67 -19.63
CA GLU A 88 -2.19 3.73 -20.19
C GLU A 88 -3.34 3.11 -20.97
N PRO A 89 -4.59 3.63 -20.81
CA PRO A 89 -5.73 3.21 -21.61
C PRO A 89 -5.58 3.73 -23.05
N VAL A 90 -5.65 2.82 -24.03
CA VAL A 90 -5.54 3.16 -25.46
C VAL A 90 -6.89 3.69 -25.98
N GLY A 91 -6.89 4.87 -26.55
CA GLY A 91 -8.10 5.47 -27.14
C GLY A 91 -9.06 6.09 -26.11
N ALA A 92 -8.72 6.10 -24.84
CA ALA A 92 -9.52 6.82 -23.84
C ALA A 92 -9.40 8.33 -24.04
N PRO A 93 -10.51 9.10 -23.92
CA PRO A 93 -10.44 10.56 -24.00
C PRO A 93 -9.59 11.13 -22.86
N GLY A 94 -8.85 12.17 -23.13
CA GLY A 94 -8.00 12.84 -22.14
C GLY A 94 -8.48 14.27 -21.83
N PRO A 95 -7.93 14.90 -20.78
CA PRO A 95 -6.97 14.33 -19.79
C PRO A 95 -7.61 13.31 -18.84
N ARG A 96 -6.84 12.31 -18.46
CA ARG A 96 -7.32 11.12 -17.71
C ARG A 96 -6.89 11.16 -16.26
N PRO A 97 -7.70 10.62 -15.34
CA PRO A 97 -7.26 10.38 -13.97
C PRO A 97 -6.07 9.42 -13.94
N ALA A 98 -5.28 9.50 -12.88
CA ALA A 98 -4.13 8.63 -12.70
C ALA A 98 -4.01 8.10 -11.27
N CYS A 99 -3.32 6.98 -11.11
CA CYS A 99 -3.10 6.34 -9.81
C CYS A 99 -1.65 5.88 -9.68
N LEU A 100 -0.99 6.32 -8.60
CA LEU A 100 0.30 5.82 -8.17
C LEU A 100 0.09 4.65 -7.21
N PHE A 101 0.85 3.56 -7.39
CA PHE A 101 0.84 2.42 -6.49
C PHE A 101 2.01 2.48 -5.52
N ILE A 102 1.75 2.21 -4.24
CA ILE A 102 2.74 2.16 -3.17
C ILE A 102 2.69 0.78 -2.50
N HIS A 103 3.82 0.08 -2.55
CA HIS A 103 3.94 -1.28 -2.05
C HIS A 103 3.88 -1.38 -0.53
N GLY A 104 3.41 -2.53 -0.06
CA GLY A 104 3.50 -2.96 1.33
C GLY A 104 4.92 -3.31 1.78
N SER A 105 5.04 -4.04 2.89
CA SER A 105 6.32 -4.51 3.41
C SER A 105 6.90 -5.63 2.54
N GLY A 106 8.23 -5.72 2.53
CA GLY A 106 8.99 -6.71 1.75
C GLY A 106 9.67 -6.13 0.52
N THR A 107 10.27 -7.01 -0.26
CA THR A 107 10.86 -6.70 -1.56
C THR A 107 9.76 -6.70 -2.60
N SER A 108 9.60 -5.60 -3.31
CA SER A 108 8.48 -5.44 -4.24
C SER A 108 8.95 -4.85 -5.56
N GLY A 109 8.55 -5.51 -6.64
CA GLY A 109 8.86 -5.13 -8.01
C GLY A 109 7.78 -4.29 -8.67
N ALA A 110 8.09 -3.72 -9.81
CA ALA A 110 7.14 -2.92 -10.60
C ALA A 110 5.98 -3.77 -11.18
N GLU A 111 6.08 -5.08 -11.15
CA GLU A 111 5.08 -6.01 -11.69
C GLU A 111 4.06 -6.49 -10.65
N ASP A 112 4.31 -6.27 -9.35
CA ASP A 112 3.57 -6.92 -8.26
C ASP A 112 2.07 -6.56 -8.21
N PHE A 113 1.67 -5.40 -8.72
CA PHE A 113 0.27 -4.98 -8.83
C PHE A 113 -0.31 -5.14 -10.25
N GLY A 114 0.30 -6.00 -11.08
CA GLY A 114 -0.02 -6.10 -12.50
C GLY A 114 -1.51 -6.17 -12.81
N ASP A 115 -2.24 -7.06 -12.15
CA ASP A 115 -3.65 -7.29 -12.41
C ASP A 115 -4.52 -6.08 -12.00
N ILE A 116 -4.31 -5.53 -10.79
CA ILE A 116 -5.09 -4.39 -10.29
C ILE A 116 -4.78 -3.15 -11.13
N ALA A 117 -3.51 -2.88 -11.40
CA ALA A 117 -3.08 -1.74 -12.22
C ALA A 117 -3.60 -1.85 -13.66
N ASN A 118 -3.61 -3.05 -14.24
CA ASN A 118 -4.18 -3.27 -15.56
C ASN A 118 -5.70 -3.11 -15.58
N ALA A 119 -6.40 -3.62 -14.56
CA ALA A 119 -7.85 -3.44 -14.44
C ALA A 119 -8.22 -1.94 -14.36
N MET A 120 -7.50 -1.16 -13.55
CA MET A 120 -7.70 0.29 -13.47
C MET A 120 -7.37 0.99 -14.80
N ALA A 121 -6.31 0.59 -15.47
CA ALA A 121 -5.95 1.15 -16.77
C ALA A 121 -7.02 0.83 -17.83
N SER A 122 -7.55 -0.38 -17.85
CA SER A 122 -8.63 -0.77 -18.76
C SER A 122 -9.95 -0.03 -18.46
N ALA A 123 -10.12 0.47 -17.25
CA ALA A 123 -11.24 1.33 -16.87
C ALA A 123 -11.03 2.83 -17.21
N GLY A 124 -9.87 3.21 -17.76
CA GLY A 124 -9.59 4.58 -18.19
C GLY A 124 -8.66 5.37 -17.27
N ILE A 125 -8.04 4.75 -16.27
CA ILE A 125 -7.15 5.39 -15.30
C ILE A 125 -5.70 5.08 -15.66
N VAL A 126 -4.86 6.09 -15.84
CA VAL A 126 -3.42 5.86 -16.02
C VAL A 126 -2.81 5.35 -14.71
N THR A 127 -2.05 4.25 -14.74
CA THR A 127 -1.46 3.69 -13.53
C THR A 127 0.06 3.65 -13.61
N LEU A 128 0.73 3.94 -12.49
CA LEU A 128 2.18 3.84 -12.35
C LEU A 128 2.53 2.98 -11.13
N VAL A 129 3.26 1.91 -11.37
CA VAL A 129 3.76 1.00 -10.35
C VAL A 129 5.30 1.10 -10.35
N PRO A 130 5.92 1.91 -9.48
CA PRO A 130 7.37 1.90 -9.31
C PRO A 130 7.78 0.73 -8.41
N ALA A 131 8.94 0.13 -8.66
CA ALA A 131 9.54 -0.81 -7.74
C ALA A 131 9.91 -0.11 -6.43
N LYS A 132 9.78 -0.83 -5.32
CA LYS A 132 10.26 -0.38 -4.02
C LYS A 132 11.75 -0.60 -3.91
N ARG A 133 12.46 0.34 -3.33
CA ARG A 133 13.88 0.16 -3.01
C ARG A 133 14.05 -0.89 -1.91
N ASN A 134 14.99 -1.80 -2.11
CA ASN A 134 15.21 -2.93 -1.21
C ASN A 134 16.57 -2.89 -0.51
N ASP A 135 17.49 -1.99 -0.91
CA ASP A 135 18.81 -1.86 -0.28
C ASP A 135 18.64 -1.40 1.19
N ASN A 136 19.29 -2.12 2.09
CA ASN A 136 19.22 -1.91 3.54
C ASN A 136 17.80 -1.97 4.14
N TYR A 137 16.82 -2.53 3.42
CA TYR A 137 15.48 -2.73 3.94
C TYR A 137 15.42 -4.01 4.77
N THR A 138 15.00 -3.88 6.02
CA THR A 138 14.68 -4.99 6.91
C THR A 138 13.40 -4.69 7.69
N VAL A 139 12.83 -5.69 8.36
CA VAL A 139 11.66 -5.50 9.23
C VAL A 139 11.93 -4.49 10.35
N LEU A 140 13.20 -4.38 10.79
CA LEU A 140 13.63 -3.49 11.86
C LEU A 140 14.24 -2.17 11.35
N HIS A 141 14.51 -2.06 10.07
CA HIS A 141 15.14 -0.89 9.46
C HIS A 141 14.33 -0.41 8.25
N ARG A 142 13.49 0.60 8.47
CA ARG A 142 12.55 1.16 7.48
C ARG A 142 12.68 2.68 7.46
N ASP A 143 13.18 3.21 6.37
CA ASP A 143 13.30 4.67 6.17
C ASP A 143 12.06 5.19 5.41
N TYR A 144 10.95 5.34 6.12
CA TYR A 144 9.70 5.86 5.55
C TYR A 144 9.85 7.25 4.89
N PRO A 145 10.59 8.23 5.48
CA PRO A 145 10.82 9.51 4.81
C PRO A 145 11.55 9.37 3.48
N ARG A 146 12.50 8.43 3.36
CA ARG A 146 13.19 8.14 2.11
C ARG A 146 12.22 7.55 1.08
N PHE A 147 11.45 6.54 1.47
CA PHE A 147 10.44 5.95 0.58
C PHE A 147 9.42 6.99 0.11
N ALA A 148 8.95 7.85 1.00
CA ALA A 148 8.02 8.92 0.62
C ALA A 148 8.65 9.86 -0.42
N ARG A 149 9.92 10.25 -0.28
CA ARG A 149 10.60 11.06 -1.31
C ARG A 149 10.72 10.34 -2.66
N GLU A 150 10.97 9.04 -2.66
CA GLU A 150 11.09 8.23 -3.89
C GLU A 150 9.74 8.06 -4.59
N TYR A 151 8.68 7.75 -3.83
CA TYR A 151 7.32 7.72 -4.37
C TYR A 151 6.83 9.11 -4.79
N GLY A 152 7.27 10.19 -4.12
CA GLY A 152 7.03 11.56 -4.53
C GLY A 152 7.59 11.86 -5.92
N ARG A 153 8.82 11.41 -6.21
CA ARG A 153 9.38 11.49 -7.57
C ARG A 153 8.55 10.73 -8.60
N SER A 154 8.06 9.55 -8.22
CA SER A 154 7.19 8.76 -9.09
C SER A 154 5.85 9.46 -9.34
N LEU A 155 5.31 10.12 -8.32
CA LEU A 155 4.09 10.93 -8.43
C LEU A 155 4.29 12.13 -9.37
N ASP A 156 5.43 12.80 -9.29
CA ASP A 156 5.77 13.92 -10.19
C ASP A 156 5.87 13.44 -11.64
N VAL A 157 6.50 12.29 -11.88
CA VAL A 157 6.58 11.67 -13.21
C VAL A 157 5.18 11.36 -13.75
N LEU A 158 4.29 10.82 -12.91
CA LEU A 158 2.93 10.48 -13.30
C LEU A 158 2.10 11.74 -13.61
N ARG A 159 2.17 12.76 -12.75
CA ARG A 159 1.46 14.03 -12.94
C ARG A 159 1.94 14.82 -14.16
N GLY A 160 3.23 14.72 -14.48
CA GLY A 160 3.82 15.34 -15.66
C GLY A 160 3.57 14.58 -16.97
N ARG A 161 2.91 13.42 -16.93
CA ARG A 161 2.67 12.61 -18.13
C ARG A 161 1.63 13.27 -19.05
N ILE A 162 1.95 13.35 -20.33
CA ILE A 162 1.01 13.89 -21.35
C ILE A 162 -0.29 13.08 -21.31
N GLY A 163 -1.41 13.78 -21.23
CA GLY A 163 -2.75 13.18 -21.20
C GLY A 163 -3.20 12.69 -19.81
N VAL A 164 -2.45 13.00 -18.76
CA VAL A 164 -2.88 12.85 -17.36
C VAL A 164 -3.43 14.17 -16.85
N ASP A 165 -4.51 14.13 -16.07
CA ASP A 165 -5.02 15.25 -15.32
C ASP A 165 -4.32 15.26 -13.93
N PRO A 166 -3.39 16.19 -13.68
CA PRO A 166 -2.66 16.21 -12.42
C PRO A 166 -3.55 16.46 -11.20
N ALA A 167 -4.71 17.11 -11.39
CA ALA A 167 -5.68 17.36 -10.32
C ALA A 167 -6.50 16.10 -9.96
N LYS A 168 -6.50 15.09 -10.83
CA LYS A 168 -7.19 13.81 -10.64
C LYS A 168 -6.22 12.66 -10.47
N THR A 169 -5.16 12.90 -9.70
CA THR A 169 -4.15 11.87 -9.40
C THR A 169 -4.32 11.37 -7.98
N GLY A 170 -4.59 10.08 -7.85
CA GLY A 170 -4.76 9.37 -6.58
C GLY A 170 -3.60 8.44 -6.26
N ILE A 171 -3.66 7.84 -5.08
CA ILE A 171 -2.69 6.86 -4.60
C ILE A 171 -3.45 5.59 -4.19
N TYR A 172 -2.96 4.45 -4.64
CA TYR A 172 -3.29 3.13 -4.09
C TYR A 172 -2.12 2.66 -3.24
N ALA A 173 -2.37 2.34 -1.99
CA ALA A 173 -1.32 1.90 -1.06
C ALA A 173 -1.76 0.68 -0.29
N GLU A 174 -0.84 -0.28 -0.09
CA GLU A 174 -1.09 -1.51 0.63
C GLU A 174 -0.24 -1.58 1.90
N SER A 175 -0.85 -2.00 3.02
CA SER A 175 -0.16 -2.30 4.28
C SER A 175 0.82 -1.19 4.69
N GLU A 176 2.14 -1.47 4.74
CA GLU A 176 3.19 -0.49 5.02
C GLU A 176 3.16 0.72 4.07
N GLY A 177 2.73 0.51 2.84
CA GLY A 177 2.57 1.59 1.85
C GLY A 177 1.62 2.69 2.30
N THR A 178 0.64 2.37 3.14
CA THR A 178 -0.31 3.37 3.69
C THR A 178 0.40 4.39 4.60
N TRP A 179 1.40 3.94 5.38
CA TRP A 179 2.22 4.83 6.21
C TRP A 179 3.09 5.75 5.34
N ILE A 180 3.63 5.21 4.25
CA ILE A 180 4.41 5.99 3.28
C ILE A 180 3.51 7.03 2.61
N ALA A 181 2.30 6.64 2.21
CA ALA A 181 1.33 7.53 1.58
C ALA A 181 0.96 8.72 2.46
N THR A 182 0.80 8.53 3.79
CA THR A 182 0.49 9.63 4.72
C THR A 182 1.61 10.64 4.89
N ILE A 183 2.87 10.28 4.60
CA ILE A 183 4.00 11.21 4.62
C ILE A 183 4.07 12.00 3.30
N LEU A 184 3.54 11.42 2.23
CA LEU A 184 3.61 11.96 0.87
C LEU A 184 2.53 13.03 0.61
N THR A 185 1.43 12.98 1.34
CA THR A 185 0.29 13.94 1.26
C THR A 185 0.44 15.05 2.26
#